data_83519e459a2c93c7068d478a37190d23
#
_entry.id   83519e459a2c93c7068d478a37190d23
#
_cell.length_a   1.000
_cell.length_b   1.000
_cell.length_c   1.000
_cell.angle_alpha   90.00
_cell.angle_beta   90.00
_cell.angle_gamma   90.00
#
_symmetry.space_group_name_H-M   'P 1'
#
loop_
_entity.id
_entity.type
_entity.pdbx_description
1 polymer ?
#
loop_
_entity_poly.entity_id
_entity_poly.type
_entity_poly.pdbx_seq_one_letter_code
_entity_poly.pdbx_strand_id
1 'polypeptide(L)'
;RKLAEDIAKSLEIPLGEIQITRFPDGEISVKIMDNIRGMDVFIIQPTCFPPNENLMELLIIIDAMRRASAARITAVIPYYGYARQDRKVAPRTPITSKLVADLLVASGVDRVVCVDLHAGQIQGFFNIPFDHLYALPVFLNDYLKQKYDAEAVFISPDAGGVERTRAYSKRLGASLAIIDKRRERANVSEVMHLIGD
;
A
#
# COMPACT_ATOMS: atom_id res chain seq x y z
N ARG A 1 10.33 10.10 0.96
CA ARG A 1 11.64 10.36 0.34
C ARG A 1 12.66 9.31 0.77
N LYS A 2 12.91 9.08 2.07
CA LYS A 2 13.93 8.12 2.54
C LYS A 2 13.79 6.72 1.92
N LEU A 3 12.59 6.13 1.90
CA LEU A 3 12.35 4.82 1.28
C LEU A 3 12.76 4.79 -0.20
N ALA A 4 12.46 5.85 -0.96
CA ALA A 4 12.84 5.93 -2.36
C ALA A 4 14.38 6.02 -2.55
N GLU A 5 15.05 6.77 -1.67
CA GLU A 5 16.51 6.87 -1.63
C GLU A 5 17.16 5.51 -1.31
N ASP A 6 16.63 4.79 -0.33
CA ASP A 6 17.11 3.47 0.06
C ASP A 6 16.91 2.42 -1.07
N ILE A 7 15.77 2.46 -1.76
CA ILE A 7 15.49 1.60 -2.91
C ILE A 7 16.45 1.93 -4.06
N ALA A 8 16.59 3.20 -4.42
CA ALA A 8 17.48 3.63 -5.51
C ALA A 8 18.94 3.21 -5.23
N LYS A 9 19.39 3.36 -3.99
CA LYS A 9 20.71 2.89 -3.54
C LYS A 9 20.86 1.37 -3.65
N SER A 10 19.83 0.61 -3.24
CA SER A 10 19.85 -0.86 -3.29
C SER A 10 19.86 -1.39 -4.73
N LEU A 11 19.28 -0.65 -5.66
CA LEU A 11 19.24 -0.99 -7.08
C LEU A 11 20.42 -0.40 -7.88
N GLU A 12 21.28 0.37 -7.23
CA GLU A 12 22.42 1.06 -7.85
C GLU A 12 22.01 1.98 -9.01
N ILE A 13 20.82 2.61 -8.90
CA ILE A 13 20.30 3.56 -9.89
C ILE A 13 20.15 4.95 -9.26
N PRO A 14 20.26 6.02 -10.05
CA PRO A 14 20.03 7.37 -9.54
C PRO A 14 18.55 7.57 -9.21
N LEU A 15 18.28 8.30 -8.12
CA LEU A 15 16.94 8.80 -7.86
C LEU A 15 16.69 10.04 -8.73
N GLY A 16 15.56 10.02 -9.46
CA GLY A 16 15.17 11.15 -10.31
C GLY A 16 14.88 12.41 -9.49
N GLU A 17 15.17 13.56 -10.08
CA GLU A 17 14.95 14.84 -9.45
C GLU A 17 13.54 15.37 -9.76
N ILE A 18 12.79 15.67 -8.71
CA ILE A 18 11.43 16.22 -8.76
C ILE A 18 11.32 17.37 -7.78
N GLN A 19 10.75 18.47 -8.22
CA GLN A 19 10.40 19.59 -7.37
C GLN A 19 8.92 19.55 -7.06
N ILE A 20 8.57 19.50 -5.77
CA ILE A 20 7.21 19.54 -5.27
C ILE A 20 7.10 20.77 -4.38
N THR A 21 6.20 21.65 -4.73
CA THR A 21 5.92 22.90 -3.99
C THR A 21 4.42 23.06 -3.75
N ARG A 22 4.02 24.06 -3.00
CA ARG A 22 2.62 24.43 -2.80
C ARG A 22 2.40 25.87 -3.15
N PHE A 23 1.27 26.15 -3.78
CA PHE A 23 0.77 27.49 -3.94
C PHE A 23 0.28 28.05 -2.58
N PRO A 24 0.09 29.39 -2.45
CA PRO A 24 -0.35 30.01 -1.19
C PRO A 24 -1.70 29.49 -0.67
N ASP A 25 -2.56 29.01 -1.56
CA ASP A 25 -3.87 28.39 -1.27
C ASP A 25 -3.79 26.92 -0.90
N GLY A 26 -2.57 26.31 -0.94
CA GLY A 26 -2.29 24.93 -0.57
C GLY A 26 -2.30 23.94 -1.72
N GLU A 27 -2.62 24.34 -2.96
CA GLU A 27 -2.55 23.47 -4.13
C GLU A 27 -1.13 22.96 -4.39
N ILE A 28 -1.01 21.69 -4.81
CA ILE A 28 0.27 21.05 -5.07
C ILE A 28 0.75 21.40 -6.47
N SER A 29 2.00 21.82 -6.57
CA SER A 29 2.71 22.08 -7.83
C SER A 29 3.87 21.09 -7.96
N VAL A 30 3.93 20.41 -9.11
CA VAL A 30 4.96 19.41 -9.42
C VAL A 30 5.72 19.81 -10.67
N LYS A 31 7.04 19.67 -10.64
CA LYS A 31 7.91 19.82 -11.79
C LYS A 31 8.92 18.68 -11.84
N ILE A 32 8.91 17.92 -12.93
CA ILE A 32 9.93 16.92 -13.21
C ILE A 32 11.18 17.64 -13.73
N MET A 33 12.32 17.43 -13.10
CA MET A 33 13.56 18.12 -13.46
C MET A 33 14.39 17.34 -14.48
N ASP A 34 14.26 16.02 -14.48
CA ASP A 34 14.97 15.14 -15.41
C ASP A 34 14.24 15.00 -16.75
N ASN A 35 14.99 14.70 -17.80
CA ASN A 35 14.42 14.29 -19.08
C ASN A 35 14.05 12.80 -19.02
N ILE A 36 12.76 12.51 -18.88
CA ILE A 36 12.21 11.16 -18.76
C ILE A 36 11.53 10.65 -20.03
N ARG A 37 11.67 11.38 -21.17
CA ARG A 37 11.05 11.00 -22.44
C ARG A 37 11.50 9.59 -22.87
N GLY A 38 10.53 8.71 -23.11
CA GLY A 38 10.78 7.33 -23.54
C GLY A 38 11.34 6.41 -22.47
N MET A 39 11.41 6.85 -21.21
CA MET A 39 11.93 6.05 -20.09
C MET A 39 10.82 5.30 -19.35
N ASP A 40 11.16 4.15 -18.77
CA ASP A 40 10.36 3.50 -17.74
C ASP A 40 10.57 4.22 -16.41
N VAL A 41 9.52 4.74 -15.82
CA VAL A 41 9.58 5.51 -14.58
C VAL A 41 8.82 4.82 -13.44
N PHE A 42 9.39 4.88 -12.25
CA PHE A 42 8.81 4.33 -11.03
C PHE A 42 8.57 5.46 -10.04
N ILE A 43 7.32 5.64 -9.61
CA ILE A 43 6.93 6.64 -8.62
C ILE A 43 6.75 5.92 -7.29
N ILE A 44 7.57 6.23 -6.27
CA ILE A 44 7.46 5.62 -4.94
C ILE A 44 6.73 6.59 -4.02
N GLN A 45 5.43 6.38 -3.83
CA GLN A 45 4.57 7.27 -3.05
C GLN A 45 3.57 6.47 -2.22
N PRO A 46 3.74 6.36 -0.89
CA PRO A 46 2.70 5.81 -0.02
C PRO A 46 1.53 6.78 0.09
N THR A 47 0.30 6.26 0.11
CA THR A 47 -0.91 7.06 0.32
C THR A 47 -1.47 6.90 1.74
N CYS A 48 -0.56 6.82 2.73
CA CYS A 48 -0.89 6.86 4.15
C CYS A 48 -1.22 8.29 4.61
N PHE A 49 -1.29 8.51 5.91
CA PHE A 49 -1.58 9.84 6.48
C PHE A 49 -0.55 10.91 6.08
N PRO A 50 -0.98 12.08 5.58
CA PRO A 50 -2.35 12.49 5.25
C PRO A 50 -2.79 11.94 3.87
N PRO A 51 -3.83 11.05 3.83
CA PRO A 51 -4.11 10.25 2.62
C PRO A 51 -4.59 11.08 1.44
N ASN A 52 -5.38 12.12 1.66
CA ASN A 52 -5.91 12.96 0.57
C ASN A 52 -4.80 13.72 -0.15
N GLU A 53 -3.86 14.27 0.60
CA GLU A 53 -2.73 15.01 0.07
C GLU A 53 -1.78 14.08 -0.69
N ASN A 54 -1.40 12.98 -0.07
CA ASN A 54 -0.49 12.01 -0.68
C ASN A 54 -1.09 11.36 -1.94
N LEU A 55 -2.41 11.13 -1.96
CA LEU A 55 -3.09 10.63 -3.15
C LEU A 55 -3.11 11.70 -4.25
N MET A 56 -3.48 12.93 -3.93
CA MET A 56 -3.50 14.03 -4.94
C MET A 56 -2.10 14.28 -5.49
N GLU A 57 -1.08 14.31 -4.64
CA GLU A 57 0.31 14.45 -5.04
C GLU A 57 0.72 13.34 -6.03
N LEU A 58 0.39 12.08 -5.73
CA LEU A 58 0.64 10.95 -6.62
C LEU A 58 -0.03 11.12 -7.98
N LEU A 59 -1.30 11.51 -8.02
CA LEU A 59 -2.05 11.72 -9.27
C LEU A 59 -1.42 12.82 -10.13
N ILE A 60 -1.01 13.93 -9.52
CA ILE A 60 -0.36 15.06 -10.21
C ILE A 60 1.03 14.64 -10.75
N ILE A 61 1.80 13.86 -9.96
CA ILE A 61 3.09 13.32 -10.41
C ILE A 61 2.90 12.41 -11.64
N ILE A 62 1.91 11.51 -11.60
CA ILE A 62 1.62 10.61 -12.74
C ILE A 62 1.27 11.43 -13.99
N ASP A 63 0.39 12.42 -13.87
CA ASP A 63 0.02 13.29 -15.01
C ASP A 63 1.23 14.06 -15.56
N ALA A 64 2.08 14.59 -14.67
CA ALA A 64 3.31 15.28 -15.09
C ALA A 64 4.26 14.35 -15.87
N MET A 65 4.46 13.11 -15.41
CA MET A 65 5.30 12.12 -16.09
C MET A 65 4.71 11.69 -17.43
N ARG A 66 3.38 11.50 -17.51
CA ARG A 66 2.68 11.21 -18.75
C ARG A 66 2.87 12.34 -19.78
N ARG A 67 2.71 13.60 -19.36
CA ARG A 67 2.92 14.78 -20.21
C ARG A 67 4.38 14.99 -20.61
N ALA A 68 5.33 14.51 -19.79
CA ALA A 68 6.74 14.47 -20.11
C ALA A 68 7.11 13.32 -21.05
N SER A 69 6.13 12.54 -21.54
CA SER A 69 6.28 11.42 -22.48
C SER A 69 7.13 10.26 -21.93
N ALA A 70 6.97 9.91 -20.65
CA ALA A 70 7.46 8.65 -20.13
C ALA A 70 6.89 7.50 -20.97
N ALA A 71 7.69 6.44 -21.21
CA ALA A 71 7.25 5.29 -21.99
C ALA A 71 6.33 4.39 -21.19
N ARG A 72 6.61 4.24 -19.89
CA ARG A 72 5.80 3.47 -18.95
C ARG A 72 5.89 4.09 -17.55
N ILE A 73 4.76 4.16 -16.87
CA ILE A 73 4.66 4.72 -15.52
C ILE A 73 4.20 3.62 -14.55
N THR A 74 5.05 3.27 -13.59
CA THR A 74 4.73 2.34 -12.52
C THR A 74 4.58 3.08 -11.20
N ALA A 75 3.39 3.01 -10.60
CA ALA A 75 3.15 3.54 -9.26
C ALA A 75 3.47 2.47 -8.20
N VAL A 76 4.52 2.68 -7.43
CA VAL A 76 4.89 1.87 -6.27
C VAL A 76 4.28 2.52 -5.04
N ILE A 77 3.23 1.90 -4.50
CA ILE A 77 2.41 2.42 -3.40
C ILE A 77 2.59 1.49 -2.19
N PRO A 78 3.61 1.71 -1.33
CA PRO A 78 3.88 0.83 -0.18
C PRO A 78 2.70 0.72 0.79
N TYR A 79 1.86 1.75 0.88
CA TYR A 79 0.60 1.74 1.60
C TYR A 79 -0.51 2.29 0.72
N TYR A 80 -1.49 1.45 0.37
CA TYR A 80 -2.64 1.83 -0.44
C TYR A 80 -3.73 2.42 0.45
N GLY A 81 -3.89 3.73 0.42
CA GLY A 81 -4.91 4.45 1.15
C GLY A 81 -6.33 4.07 0.70
N TYR A 82 -7.30 4.24 1.61
CA TYR A 82 -8.72 3.85 1.37
C TYR A 82 -8.97 2.35 1.12
N ALA A 83 -7.96 1.49 1.22
CA ALA A 83 -8.09 0.04 1.04
C ALA A 83 -9.16 -0.60 1.93
N ARG A 84 -9.42 -0.05 3.12
CA ARG A 84 -10.46 -0.55 4.05
C ARG A 84 -11.89 -0.35 3.55
N GLN A 85 -12.09 0.50 2.52
CA GLN A 85 -13.39 0.77 1.89
C GLN A 85 -13.50 0.01 0.57
N ASP A 86 -13.29 -1.30 0.60
CA ASP A 86 -13.25 -2.21 -0.55
C ASP A 86 -14.60 -2.81 -0.91
N ARG A 87 -15.62 -2.58 -0.08
CA ARG A 87 -17.00 -3.07 -0.27
C ARG A 87 -18.00 -2.14 0.38
N LYS A 88 -19.24 -2.23 -0.06
CA LYS A 88 -20.36 -1.57 0.63
C LYS A 88 -20.66 -2.27 1.95
N VAL A 89 -20.55 -1.56 3.04
CA VAL A 89 -20.87 -2.04 4.39
C VAL A 89 -22.28 -1.65 4.85
N ALA A 90 -22.92 -0.71 4.13
CA ALA A 90 -24.28 -0.25 4.37
C ALA A 90 -24.89 0.31 3.06
N PRO A 91 -26.22 0.49 2.98
CA PRO A 91 -26.84 1.20 1.86
C PRO A 91 -26.24 2.61 1.69
N ARG A 92 -26.10 3.04 0.44
CA ARG A 92 -25.62 4.38 0.08
C ARG A 92 -24.18 4.72 0.53
N THR A 93 -23.35 3.70 0.78
CA THR A 93 -21.91 3.88 1.02
C THR A 93 -21.10 3.67 -0.25
N PRO A 94 -19.93 4.34 -0.38
CA PRO A 94 -19.06 4.16 -1.53
C PRO A 94 -18.22 2.87 -1.45
N ILE A 95 -17.54 2.55 -2.56
CA ILE A 95 -16.39 1.65 -2.60
C ILE A 95 -15.18 2.52 -2.95
N THR A 96 -14.66 3.23 -1.96
CA THR A 96 -13.62 4.25 -2.20
C THR A 96 -12.30 3.64 -2.68
N SER A 97 -12.01 2.40 -2.30
CA SER A 97 -10.85 1.67 -2.83
C SER A 97 -10.92 1.50 -4.36
N LYS A 98 -12.11 1.26 -4.92
CA LYS A 98 -12.33 1.21 -6.37
C LYS A 98 -12.20 2.59 -7.01
N LEU A 99 -12.76 3.63 -6.39
CA LEU A 99 -12.63 5.01 -6.86
C LEU A 99 -11.15 5.40 -6.98
N VAL A 100 -10.33 5.10 -5.97
CA VAL A 100 -8.89 5.37 -6.00
C VAL A 100 -8.20 4.63 -7.15
N ALA A 101 -8.57 3.35 -7.38
CA ALA A 101 -8.04 2.59 -8.52
C ALA A 101 -8.38 3.26 -9.85
N ASP A 102 -9.62 3.71 -10.03
CA ASP A 102 -10.05 4.40 -11.25
C ASP A 102 -9.32 5.73 -11.46
N LEU A 103 -9.10 6.51 -10.39
CA LEU A 103 -8.35 7.77 -10.46
C LEU A 103 -6.89 7.53 -10.87
N LEU A 104 -6.24 6.51 -10.32
CA LEU A 104 -4.88 6.14 -10.69
C LEU A 104 -4.79 5.75 -12.17
N VAL A 105 -5.70 4.90 -12.66
CA VAL A 105 -5.74 4.52 -14.07
C VAL A 105 -6.03 5.72 -14.96
N ALA A 106 -7.00 6.57 -14.59
CA ALA A 106 -7.35 7.78 -15.36
C ALA A 106 -6.19 8.79 -15.44
N SER A 107 -5.36 8.90 -14.40
CA SER A 107 -4.17 9.77 -14.41
C SER A 107 -3.09 9.27 -15.36
N GLY A 108 -3.11 7.98 -15.74
CA GLY A 108 -2.24 7.43 -16.77
C GLY A 108 -1.15 6.51 -16.26
N VAL A 109 -1.35 5.87 -15.09
CA VAL A 109 -0.46 4.80 -14.64
C VAL A 109 -0.64 3.53 -15.48
N ASP A 110 0.47 2.88 -15.83
CA ASP A 110 0.47 1.65 -16.63
C ASP A 110 0.57 0.39 -15.76
N ARG A 111 1.10 0.50 -14.55
CA ARG A 111 1.29 -0.60 -13.61
C ARG A 111 1.25 -0.09 -12.17
N VAL A 112 0.72 -0.90 -11.28
CA VAL A 112 0.72 -0.61 -9.83
C VAL A 112 1.44 -1.71 -9.07
N VAL A 113 2.24 -1.33 -8.09
CA VAL A 113 2.90 -2.23 -7.13
C VAL A 113 2.47 -1.81 -5.73
N CYS A 114 1.90 -2.70 -4.95
CA CYS A 114 1.52 -2.44 -3.56
C CYS A 114 2.07 -3.50 -2.61
N VAL A 115 2.19 -3.15 -1.34
CA VAL A 115 2.61 -4.07 -0.28
C VAL A 115 1.45 -4.29 0.68
N ASP A 116 1.16 -5.54 1.04
CA ASP A 116 0.18 -5.94 2.06
C ASP A 116 -1.16 -5.22 1.95
N LEU A 117 -1.87 -5.41 0.86
CA LEU A 117 -3.23 -4.89 0.69
C LEU A 117 -4.14 -5.30 1.86
N HIS A 118 -5.07 -4.44 2.20
CA HIS A 118 -6.12 -4.73 3.20
C HIS A 118 -6.89 -6.02 2.86
N ALA A 119 -7.16 -6.22 1.57
CA ALA A 119 -7.82 -7.41 1.06
C ALA A 119 -7.28 -7.72 -0.35
N GLY A 120 -6.93 -8.98 -0.62
CA GLY A 120 -6.29 -9.39 -1.87
C GLY A 120 -7.13 -9.13 -3.13
N GLN A 121 -8.46 -9.14 -3.01
CA GLN A 121 -9.37 -8.86 -4.13
C GLN A 121 -9.30 -7.42 -4.65
N ILE A 122 -8.70 -6.48 -3.93
CA ILE A 122 -8.52 -5.08 -4.39
C ILE A 122 -7.73 -5.04 -5.70
N GLN A 123 -6.79 -5.98 -5.93
CA GLN A 123 -6.09 -6.10 -7.21
C GLN A 123 -7.06 -6.23 -8.39
N GLY A 124 -8.24 -6.83 -8.20
CA GLY A 124 -9.27 -6.95 -9.23
C GLY A 124 -10.00 -5.64 -9.57
N PHE A 125 -9.73 -4.54 -8.85
CA PHE A 125 -10.28 -3.22 -9.20
C PHE A 125 -9.49 -2.53 -10.33
N PHE A 126 -8.33 -3.09 -10.69
CA PHE A 126 -7.46 -2.57 -11.75
C PHE A 126 -7.59 -3.42 -13.01
N ASN A 127 -7.72 -2.76 -14.17
CA ASN A 127 -7.65 -3.39 -15.49
C ASN A 127 -6.26 -3.23 -16.13
N ILE A 128 -5.25 -2.94 -15.30
CA ILE A 128 -3.83 -2.84 -15.66
C ILE A 128 -3.05 -3.83 -14.80
N PRO A 129 -1.80 -4.18 -15.15
CA PRO A 129 -0.95 -5.02 -14.32
C PRO A 129 -0.84 -4.50 -12.89
N PHE A 130 -1.02 -5.40 -11.93
CA PHE A 130 -0.97 -5.10 -10.50
C PHE A 130 -0.13 -6.16 -9.78
N ASP A 131 0.90 -5.71 -9.06
CA ASP A 131 1.76 -6.56 -8.25
C ASP A 131 1.43 -6.38 -6.77
N HIS A 132 0.88 -7.42 -6.16
CA HIS A 132 0.67 -7.46 -4.72
C HIS A 132 1.84 -8.15 -4.04
N LEU A 133 2.75 -7.36 -3.47
CA LEU A 133 3.88 -7.84 -2.69
C LEU A 133 3.48 -8.05 -1.23
N TYR A 134 4.21 -8.95 -0.56
CA TYR A 134 4.02 -9.24 0.85
C TYR A 134 5.27 -8.89 1.63
N ALA A 135 5.12 -8.19 2.76
CA ALA A 135 6.22 -7.88 3.68
C ALA A 135 6.68 -9.11 4.50
N LEU A 136 5.90 -10.19 4.49
CA LEU A 136 6.18 -11.42 5.22
C LEU A 136 7.62 -11.94 5.04
N PRO A 137 8.20 -12.06 3.81
CA PRO A 137 9.57 -12.53 3.64
C PRO A 137 10.61 -11.65 4.32
N VAL A 138 10.42 -10.32 4.27
CA VAL A 138 11.30 -9.35 4.93
C VAL A 138 11.27 -9.55 6.44
N PHE A 139 10.08 -9.54 7.04
CA PHE A 139 9.94 -9.75 8.48
C PHE A 139 10.47 -11.11 8.95
N LEU A 140 10.25 -12.18 8.19
CA LEU A 140 10.74 -13.51 8.54
C LEU A 140 12.27 -13.59 8.53
N ASN A 141 12.91 -13.10 7.47
CA ASN A 141 14.35 -13.28 7.29
C ASN A 141 15.15 -12.32 8.17
N ASP A 142 14.72 -11.05 8.25
CA ASP A 142 15.52 -9.99 8.87
C ASP A 142 15.23 -9.81 10.36
N TYR A 143 14.11 -10.32 10.86
CA TYR A 143 13.70 -10.03 12.22
C TYR A 143 13.17 -11.25 12.99
N LEU A 144 12.14 -11.94 12.48
CA LEU A 144 11.40 -12.90 13.29
C LEU A 144 12.21 -14.19 13.58
N LYS A 145 12.91 -14.73 12.59
CA LYS A 145 13.73 -15.94 12.77
C LYS A 145 14.91 -15.75 13.73
N GLN A 146 15.35 -14.50 13.89
CA GLN A 146 16.44 -14.18 14.82
C GLN A 146 15.97 -13.98 16.25
N LYS A 147 14.67 -13.70 16.45
CA LYS A 147 14.13 -13.26 17.74
C LYS A 147 13.12 -14.24 18.33
N TYR A 148 12.45 -15.02 17.53
CA TYR A 148 11.37 -15.91 17.96
C TYR A 148 11.57 -17.31 17.38
N ASP A 149 11.12 -18.31 18.13
CA ASP A 149 11.14 -19.74 17.82
C ASP A 149 9.72 -20.33 17.79
N ALA A 150 9.63 -21.67 17.84
CA ALA A 150 8.37 -22.39 17.83
C ALA A 150 7.50 -22.18 19.10
N GLU A 151 8.06 -21.65 20.19
CA GLU A 151 7.30 -21.33 21.41
C GLU A 151 6.53 -20.01 21.28
N ALA A 152 6.80 -19.21 20.25
CA ALA A 152 6.07 -17.99 19.99
C ALA A 152 4.61 -18.26 19.62
N VAL A 153 3.72 -17.37 20.03
CA VAL A 153 2.30 -17.38 19.63
C VAL A 153 2.01 -16.16 18.76
N PHE A 154 1.55 -16.39 17.53
CA PHE A 154 1.09 -15.33 16.64
C PHE A 154 -0.38 -15.06 16.86
N ILE A 155 -0.73 -13.82 17.19
CA ILE A 155 -2.10 -13.44 17.52
C ILE A 155 -2.69 -12.61 16.38
N SER A 156 -3.77 -13.10 15.78
CA SER A 156 -4.56 -12.29 14.86
C SER A 156 -5.43 -11.31 15.64
N PRO A 157 -5.38 -10.00 15.35
CA PRO A 157 -6.17 -9.00 16.07
C PRO A 157 -7.68 -9.06 15.78
N ASP A 158 -8.09 -9.79 14.75
CA ASP A 158 -9.48 -10.01 14.33
C ASP A 158 -9.58 -11.17 13.33
N ALA A 159 -10.79 -11.56 12.96
CA ALA A 159 -11.03 -12.63 12.00
C ALA A 159 -10.46 -12.32 10.60
N GLY A 160 -10.40 -11.06 10.19
CA GLY A 160 -9.86 -10.65 8.88
C GLY A 160 -8.35 -10.81 8.74
N GLY A 161 -7.61 -10.80 9.88
CA GLY A 161 -6.16 -10.96 9.91
C GLY A 161 -5.67 -12.42 9.97
N VAL A 162 -6.58 -13.39 10.13
CA VAL A 162 -6.22 -14.80 10.41
C VAL A 162 -5.35 -15.41 9.33
N GLU A 163 -5.67 -15.22 8.06
CA GLU A 163 -4.90 -15.77 6.94
C GLU A 163 -3.45 -15.26 6.95
N ARG A 164 -3.29 -13.96 7.15
CA ARG A 164 -1.98 -13.31 7.25
C ARG A 164 -1.20 -13.85 8.45
N THR A 165 -1.81 -13.88 9.62
CA THR A 165 -1.18 -14.39 10.85
C THR A 165 -0.78 -15.85 10.72
N ARG A 166 -1.63 -16.68 10.09
CA ARG A 166 -1.32 -18.08 9.80
C ARG A 166 -0.12 -18.24 8.88
N ALA A 167 0.06 -17.35 7.93
CA ALA A 167 1.22 -17.36 7.05
C ALA A 167 2.54 -17.17 7.81
N TYR A 168 2.53 -16.37 8.88
CA TYR A 168 3.69 -16.18 9.77
C TYR A 168 3.89 -17.40 10.68
N SER A 169 2.86 -17.81 11.43
CA SER A 169 2.97 -18.92 12.38
C SER A 169 3.44 -20.20 11.70
N LYS A 170 2.86 -20.56 10.54
CA LYS A 170 3.25 -21.75 9.78
C LYS A 170 4.72 -21.76 9.38
N ARG A 171 5.30 -20.62 9.01
CA ARG A 171 6.71 -20.53 8.56
C ARG A 171 7.71 -20.60 9.72
N LEU A 172 7.27 -20.29 10.93
CA LEU A 172 8.09 -20.37 12.15
C LEU A 172 7.80 -21.62 12.97
N GLY A 173 6.81 -22.44 12.58
CA GLY A 173 6.36 -23.59 13.37
C GLY A 173 5.67 -23.18 14.69
N ALA A 174 5.17 -21.97 14.78
CA ALA A 174 4.61 -21.35 15.97
C ALA A 174 3.10 -21.52 16.06
N SER A 175 2.52 -21.36 17.24
CA SER A 175 1.07 -21.42 17.49
C SER A 175 0.34 -20.18 16.96
N LEU A 176 -0.98 -20.31 16.75
CA LEU A 176 -1.86 -19.24 16.27
C LEU A 176 -3.03 -19.04 17.23
N ALA A 177 -3.23 -17.80 17.67
CA ALA A 177 -4.43 -17.39 18.38
C ALA A 177 -5.16 -16.27 17.64
N ILE A 178 -6.45 -16.12 17.92
CA ILE A 178 -7.32 -15.14 17.28
C ILE A 178 -8.07 -14.37 18.37
N ILE A 179 -8.07 -13.04 18.25
CA ILE A 179 -8.93 -12.20 19.09
C ILE A 179 -10.29 -12.08 18.41
N ASP A 180 -11.32 -12.67 19.04
CA ASP A 180 -12.70 -12.44 18.61
C ASP A 180 -13.18 -11.09 19.12
N LYS A 181 -13.55 -10.21 18.19
CA LYS A 181 -14.04 -8.84 18.45
C LYS A 181 -15.45 -8.66 17.94
N ARG A 182 -16.34 -8.22 18.81
CA ARG A 182 -17.64 -7.66 18.40
C ARG A 182 -17.52 -6.16 18.17
N ARG A 183 -18.10 -5.70 17.06
CA ARG A 183 -18.24 -4.27 16.75
C ARG A 183 -19.73 -3.91 16.82
N GLU A 184 -20.14 -3.26 17.88
CA GLU A 184 -21.50 -2.73 17.98
C GLU A 184 -21.66 -1.41 17.20
N ARG A 185 -20.58 -0.64 17.07
CA ARG A 185 -20.54 0.63 16.32
C ARG A 185 -19.21 0.78 15.58
N ALA A 186 -19.20 1.66 14.56
CA ALA A 186 -17.96 2.01 13.87
C ALA A 186 -16.92 2.58 14.86
N ASN A 187 -15.69 2.09 14.79
CA ASN A 187 -14.53 2.47 15.63
C ASN A 187 -14.62 2.07 17.12
N VAL A 188 -15.65 1.31 17.55
CA VAL A 188 -15.73 0.71 18.89
C VAL A 188 -15.66 -0.79 18.73
N SER A 189 -14.72 -1.44 19.42
CA SER A 189 -14.60 -2.90 19.43
C SER A 189 -14.40 -3.39 20.86
N GLU A 190 -15.18 -4.38 21.25
CA GLU A 190 -14.98 -5.12 22.49
C GLU A 190 -14.31 -6.46 22.18
N VAL A 191 -13.32 -6.83 22.99
CA VAL A 191 -12.68 -8.15 22.93
C VAL A 191 -13.58 -9.12 23.69
N MET A 192 -14.09 -10.12 22.99
CA MET A 192 -14.98 -11.13 23.58
C MET A 192 -14.20 -12.36 24.02
N HIS A 193 -13.39 -12.92 23.15
CA HIS A 193 -12.65 -14.14 23.42
C HIS A 193 -11.29 -14.15 22.76
N LEU A 194 -10.34 -14.86 23.38
CA LEU A 194 -9.10 -15.30 22.73
C LEU A 194 -9.30 -16.78 22.36
N ILE A 195 -9.17 -17.09 21.06
CA ILE A 195 -9.37 -18.42 20.50
C ILE A 195 -8.02 -18.91 19.97
N GLY A 196 -7.56 -20.08 20.42
CA GLY A 196 -6.32 -20.71 19.99
C GLY A 196 -5.59 -21.37 21.16
N ASP A 197 -4.56 -22.14 20.83
CA ASP A 197 -3.68 -22.82 21.79
C ASP A 197 -2.42 -22.01 22.03
#